data_57f763256bd567bd9c72a7e4be50dab6
#
_entry.id   57f763256bd567bd9c72a7e4be50dab6
#
_cell.length_a   1.000
_cell.length_b   1.000
_cell.length_c   1.000
_cell.angle_alpha   90.00
_cell.angle_beta   90.00
_cell.angle_gamma   90.00
#
_symmetry.space_group_name_H-M   'P 1'
#
loop_
_entity.id
_entity.type
_entity.pdbx_description
1 polymer ?
#
loop_
_entity_poly.entity_id
_entity_poly.type
_entity_poly.pdbx_seq_one_letter_code
_entity_poly.pdbx_strand_id
1 'polypeptide(L)'
;RDQPRSRGLGDVYKRQIMGYSLPRSAIYCTIFSIIIAAISPETRMSPRKLLQTLMDGVRQAANIAIPTAACGIMIGIVVNSGVAVKIAKLIGTSGEGSLFIALLIAALGCLLLGMALPTVAAYLIAVTLFASAIQGLGISALVTNMFIFYFGVVAQITPPVCLASFTAAGIAGASAWKTGWKAFSFAITAFIVPFAFVYRPAILLEGTMVEIIIAYCI
;
A
#
# COMPACT_ATOMS: atom_id res chain seq x y z
N ARG A 1 -14.58 3.33 -24.91
CA ARG A 1 -15.61 3.61 -23.87
C ARG A 1 -14.89 4.30 -22.71
N ASP A 2 -14.80 5.63 -22.82
CA ASP A 2 -14.11 6.48 -21.85
C ASP A 2 -14.94 6.54 -20.57
N GLN A 3 -14.44 5.89 -19.54
CA GLN A 3 -15.09 5.90 -18.23
C GLN A 3 -14.80 7.23 -17.52
N PRO A 4 -15.81 7.87 -16.90
CA PRO A 4 -15.63 9.11 -16.12
C PRO A 4 -14.74 8.96 -14.87
N ARG A 5 -14.22 7.77 -14.60
CA ARG A 5 -13.34 7.46 -13.46
C ARG A 5 -12.01 8.23 -13.47
N SER A 6 -11.45 8.56 -14.63
CA SER A 6 -10.14 9.21 -14.72
C SER A 6 -10.16 10.68 -14.28
N ARG A 7 -11.29 11.39 -14.46
CA ARG A 7 -11.39 12.81 -14.08
C ARG A 7 -11.46 13.04 -12.57
N GLY A 8 -12.14 12.16 -11.83
CA GLY A 8 -12.24 12.27 -10.37
C GLY A 8 -10.93 12.04 -9.62
N LEU A 9 -10.08 11.10 -10.08
CA LEU A 9 -8.77 10.83 -9.49
C LEU A 9 -7.80 12.02 -9.65
N GLY A 10 -7.79 12.65 -10.83
CA GLY A 10 -6.94 13.83 -11.07
C GLY A 10 -7.27 15.00 -10.14
N ASP A 11 -8.56 15.22 -9.84
CA ASP A 11 -9.00 16.27 -8.92
C ASP A 11 -8.62 15.99 -7.46
N VAL A 12 -8.60 14.71 -7.05
CA VAL A 12 -8.10 14.31 -5.70
C VAL A 12 -6.63 14.68 -5.55
N TYR A 13 -5.78 14.31 -6.50
CA TYR A 13 -4.35 14.62 -6.48
C TYR A 13 -4.09 16.13 -6.49
N LYS A 14 -4.80 16.88 -7.34
CA LYS A 14 -4.68 18.34 -7.42
C LYS A 14 -5.00 19.03 -6.08
N ARG A 15 -6.03 18.58 -5.39
CA ARG A 15 -6.42 19.12 -4.07
C ARG A 15 -5.46 18.71 -2.96
N GLN A 16 -4.83 17.54 -3.06
CA GLN A 16 -3.77 17.14 -2.12
C GLN A 16 -2.54 18.04 -2.25
N ILE A 17 -2.12 18.38 -3.47
CA ILE A 17 -1.04 19.34 -3.72
C ILE A 17 -1.38 20.72 -3.12
N MET A 18 -2.68 21.09 -3.07
CA MET A 18 -3.16 22.33 -2.43
C MET A 18 -3.24 22.25 -0.90
N GLY A 19 -2.78 21.14 -0.27
CA GLY A 19 -2.72 20.99 1.19
C GLY A 19 -4.02 20.54 1.86
N TYR A 20 -5.02 20.09 1.10
CA TYR A 20 -6.25 19.51 1.68
C TYR A 20 -6.02 18.09 2.18
N SER A 21 -6.61 17.74 3.32
CA SER A 21 -6.57 16.37 3.84
C SER A 21 -7.26 15.38 2.90
N LEU A 22 -6.78 14.14 2.86
CA LEU A 22 -7.27 13.07 1.98
C LEU A 22 -8.80 12.83 2.10
N PRO A 23 -9.39 12.74 3.31
CA PRO A 23 -10.84 12.59 3.45
C PRO A 23 -11.63 13.78 2.90
N ARG A 24 -11.13 14.99 3.12
CA ARG A 24 -11.76 16.22 2.65
C ARG A 24 -11.75 16.30 1.11
N SER A 25 -10.63 15.93 0.50
CA SER A 25 -10.52 15.84 -0.96
C SER A 25 -11.47 14.79 -1.55
N ALA A 26 -11.60 13.63 -0.90
CA ALA A 26 -12.52 12.57 -1.33
C ALA A 26 -13.98 13.02 -1.30
N ILE A 27 -14.42 13.72 -0.23
CA ILE A 27 -15.78 14.25 -0.12
C ILE A 27 -16.08 15.24 -1.26
N TYR A 28 -15.18 16.21 -1.49
CA TYR A 28 -15.36 17.18 -2.56
C TYR A 28 -15.42 16.53 -3.95
N CYS A 29 -14.55 15.53 -4.19
CA CYS A 29 -14.56 14.81 -5.47
C CYS A 29 -15.83 13.99 -5.65
N THR A 30 -16.37 13.39 -4.60
CA THR A 30 -17.64 12.67 -4.64
C THR A 30 -18.80 13.61 -4.99
N ILE A 31 -18.89 14.75 -4.30
CA ILE A 31 -19.92 15.77 -4.59
C ILE A 31 -19.79 16.28 -6.02
N PHE A 32 -18.59 16.61 -6.47
CA PHE A 32 -18.33 17.11 -7.82
C PHE A 32 -18.67 16.07 -8.89
N SER A 33 -18.36 14.80 -8.66
CA SER A 33 -18.73 13.70 -9.56
C SER A 33 -20.25 13.53 -9.68
N ILE A 34 -21.00 13.70 -8.58
CA ILE A 34 -22.45 13.64 -8.57
C ILE A 34 -23.04 14.81 -9.37
N ILE A 35 -22.49 16.03 -9.18
CA ILE A 35 -22.95 17.23 -9.90
C ILE A 35 -22.72 17.06 -11.42
N ILE A 36 -21.53 16.62 -11.83
CA ILE A 36 -21.22 16.37 -13.25
C ILE A 36 -22.15 15.31 -13.84
N ALA A 37 -22.36 14.22 -13.11
CA ALA A 37 -23.27 13.16 -13.55
C ALA A 37 -24.75 13.63 -13.68
N ALA A 38 -25.15 14.64 -12.90
CA ALA A 38 -26.50 15.23 -12.99
C ALA A 38 -26.65 16.15 -14.20
N ILE A 39 -25.59 16.82 -14.65
CA ILE A 39 -25.59 17.77 -15.77
C ILE A 39 -25.62 17.06 -17.13
N SER A 40 -24.91 15.94 -17.25
CA SER A 40 -24.80 15.22 -18.52
C SER A 40 -26.03 14.33 -18.77
N PRO A 41 -26.74 14.47 -19.90
CA PRO A 41 -27.92 13.66 -20.20
C PRO A 41 -27.68 12.16 -20.27
N GLU A 42 -26.46 11.76 -20.70
CA GLU A 42 -26.05 10.35 -20.86
C GLU A 42 -25.74 9.67 -19.53
N THR A 43 -25.35 10.45 -18.52
CA THR A 43 -24.91 9.94 -17.19
C THR A 43 -25.88 10.28 -16.07
N ARG A 44 -27.03 10.91 -16.41
CA ARG A 44 -28.02 11.35 -15.43
C ARG A 44 -28.52 10.18 -14.58
N MET A 45 -28.22 10.24 -13.31
CA MET A 45 -28.60 9.20 -12.36
C MET A 45 -29.99 9.46 -11.80
N SER A 46 -30.87 8.45 -11.90
CA SER A 46 -32.15 8.45 -11.17
C SER A 46 -31.86 8.48 -9.64
N PRO A 47 -32.71 9.08 -8.81
CA PRO A 47 -32.56 9.07 -7.35
C PRO A 47 -32.38 7.66 -6.77
N ARG A 48 -33.04 6.66 -7.32
CA ARG A 48 -32.88 5.25 -6.94
C ARG A 48 -31.46 4.74 -7.24
N LYS A 49 -30.91 5.09 -8.40
CA LYS A 49 -29.56 4.69 -8.81
C LYS A 49 -28.49 5.37 -7.96
N LEU A 50 -28.69 6.64 -7.59
CA LEU A 50 -27.84 7.35 -6.66
C LEU A 50 -27.82 6.68 -5.30
N LEU A 51 -28.99 6.33 -4.75
CA LEU A 51 -29.09 5.61 -3.48
C LEU A 51 -28.41 4.25 -3.52
N GLN A 52 -28.58 3.48 -4.61
CA GLN A 52 -27.90 2.21 -4.79
C GLN A 52 -26.38 2.38 -4.83
N THR A 53 -25.85 3.37 -5.56
CA THR A 53 -24.42 3.65 -5.61
C THR A 53 -23.86 4.02 -4.23
N LEU A 54 -24.59 4.79 -3.44
CA LEU A 54 -24.20 5.11 -2.06
C LEU A 54 -24.22 3.87 -1.18
N MET A 55 -25.23 3.03 -1.27
CA MET A 55 -25.29 1.76 -0.53
C MET A 55 -24.15 0.82 -0.90
N ASP A 56 -23.81 0.71 -2.18
CA ASP A 56 -22.68 -0.11 -2.62
C ASP A 56 -21.35 0.47 -2.14
N GLY A 57 -21.22 1.79 -2.10
CA GLY A 57 -20.06 2.46 -1.50
C GLY A 57 -19.91 2.14 -0.01
N VAL A 58 -21.01 2.18 0.76
CA VAL A 58 -21.01 1.80 2.18
C VAL A 58 -20.65 0.33 2.38
N ARG A 59 -21.17 -0.57 1.56
CA ARG A 59 -20.81 -2.00 1.60
C ARG A 59 -19.33 -2.24 1.32
N GLN A 60 -18.77 -1.54 0.32
CA GLN A 60 -17.34 -1.63 0.03
C GLN A 60 -16.48 -1.06 1.18
N ALA A 61 -16.91 0.05 1.79
CA ALA A 61 -16.25 0.60 2.97
C ALA A 61 -16.28 -0.38 4.15
N ALA A 62 -17.40 -1.06 4.39
CA ALA A 62 -17.51 -2.08 5.43
C ALA A 62 -16.56 -3.27 5.20
N ASN A 63 -16.42 -3.72 3.95
CA ASN A 63 -15.50 -4.80 3.59
C ASN A 63 -14.01 -4.46 3.89
N ILE A 64 -13.66 -3.17 3.93
CA ILE A 64 -12.32 -2.71 4.32
C ILE A 64 -12.25 -2.45 5.82
N ALA A 65 -13.30 -1.87 6.40
CA ALA A 65 -13.34 -1.50 7.82
C ALA A 65 -13.27 -2.72 8.75
N ILE A 66 -13.95 -3.80 8.42
CA ILE A 66 -13.99 -5.03 9.25
C ILE A 66 -12.59 -5.66 9.39
N PRO A 67 -11.85 -5.96 8.31
CA PRO A 67 -10.48 -6.45 8.45
C PRO A 67 -9.55 -5.46 9.16
N THR A 68 -9.71 -4.15 8.91
CA THR A 68 -8.90 -3.11 9.56
C THR A 68 -9.15 -3.06 11.07
N ALA A 69 -10.40 -3.19 11.50
CA ALA A 69 -10.73 -3.27 12.94
C ALA A 69 -10.15 -4.55 13.59
N ALA A 70 -10.23 -5.69 12.93
CA ALA A 70 -9.60 -6.93 13.39
C ALA A 70 -8.07 -6.77 13.52
N CYS A 71 -7.44 -6.06 12.59
CA CYS A 71 -6.02 -5.73 12.67
C CYS A 71 -5.69 -4.84 13.88
N GLY A 72 -6.57 -3.92 14.26
CA GLY A 72 -6.41 -3.12 15.48
C GLY A 72 -6.30 -4.01 16.74
N ILE A 73 -7.09 -5.06 16.82
CA ILE A 73 -7.02 -6.05 17.90
C ILE A 73 -5.67 -6.79 17.88
N MET A 74 -5.26 -7.26 16.69
CA MET A 74 -3.97 -7.93 16.52
C MET A 74 -2.78 -7.02 16.90
N ILE A 75 -2.80 -5.75 16.49
CA ILE A 75 -1.79 -4.77 16.88
C ILE A 75 -1.73 -4.62 18.39
N GLY A 76 -2.90 -4.52 19.05
CA GLY A 76 -2.96 -4.46 20.51
C GLY A 76 -2.31 -5.67 21.18
N ILE A 77 -2.56 -6.88 20.67
CA ILE A 77 -1.96 -8.12 21.18
C ILE A 77 -0.44 -8.10 20.95
N VAL A 78 0.02 -7.73 19.76
CA VAL A 78 1.44 -7.68 19.38
C VAL A 78 2.21 -6.71 20.27
N VAL A 79 1.68 -5.52 20.50
CA VAL A 79 2.30 -4.49 21.35
C VAL A 79 2.41 -4.97 22.80
N ASN A 80 1.32 -5.55 23.35
CA ASN A 80 1.29 -6.00 24.74
C ASN A 80 2.07 -7.32 24.98
N SER A 81 2.23 -8.16 23.96
CA SER A 81 2.98 -9.43 24.08
C SER A 81 4.50 -9.27 24.01
N GLY A 82 4.99 -8.08 23.65
CA GLY A 82 6.43 -7.82 23.47
C GLY A 82 7.04 -8.51 22.23
N VAL A 83 6.23 -9.06 21.33
CA VAL A 83 6.71 -9.71 20.09
C VAL A 83 7.47 -8.71 19.23
N ALA A 84 7.02 -7.46 19.13
CA ALA A 84 7.71 -6.40 18.38
C ALA A 84 9.16 -6.21 18.88
N VAL A 85 9.37 -6.22 20.21
CA VAL A 85 10.71 -6.11 20.81
C VAL A 85 11.59 -7.32 20.50
N LYS A 86 11.01 -8.53 20.50
CA LYS A 86 11.75 -9.75 20.12
C LYS A 86 12.18 -9.73 18.65
N ILE A 87 11.30 -9.29 17.77
CA ILE A 87 11.60 -9.12 16.34
C ILE A 87 12.66 -8.04 16.16
N ALA A 88 12.55 -6.90 16.85
CA ALA A 88 13.54 -5.84 16.80
C ALA A 88 14.93 -6.34 17.22
N LYS A 89 15.01 -7.15 18.31
CA LYS A 89 16.26 -7.77 18.74
C LYS A 89 16.82 -8.74 17.69
N LEU A 90 15.97 -9.58 17.10
CA LEU A 90 16.39 -10.51 16.04
C LEU A 90 16.98 -9.78 14.83
N ILE A 91 16.31 -8.72 14.37
CA ILE A 91 16.78 -7.92 13.25
C ILE A 91 18.06 -7.16 13.62
N GLY A 92 18.14 -6.60 14.84
CA GLY A 92 19.32 -5.90 15.33
C GLY A 92 20.56 -6.80 15.38
N THR A 93 20.44 -7.97 15.99
CA THR A 93 21.56 -8.93 16.04
C THR A 93 21.97 -9.45 14.66
N SER A 94 21.03 -9.60 13.74
CA SER A 94 21.34 -9.96 12.35
C SER A 94 21.99 -8.79 11.60
N GLY A 95 21.64 -7.55 11.95
CA GLY A 95 22.19 -6.32 11.37
C GLY A 95 23.65 -6.05 11.75
N GLU A 96 24.09 -6.51 12.92
CA GLU A 96 25.52 -6.45 13.33
C GLU A 96 26.42 -7.23 12.37
N GLY A 97 25.89 -8.29 11.73
CA GLY A 97 26.59 -9.07 10.71
C GLY A 97 26.42 -8.54 9.29
N SER A 98 25.23 -8.06 8.93
CA SER A 98 24.90 -7.55 7.59
C SER A 98 23.56 -6.83 7.56
N LEU A 99 23.58 -5.56 7.17
CA LEU A 99 22.37 -4.77 6.93
C LEU A 99 21.41 -5.46 5.94
N PHE A 100 21.95 -6.05 4.88
CA PHE A 100 21.16 -6.74 3.86
C PHE A 100 20.37 -7.93 4.44
N ILE A 101 20.98 -8.72 5.32
CA ILE A 101 20.31 -9.87 5.96
C ILE A 101 19.17 -9.39 6.87
N ALA A 102 19.39 -8.34 7.66
CA ALA A 102 18.38 -7.74 8.52
C ALA A 102 17.18 -7.24 7.70
N LEU A 103 17.43 -6.55 6.59
CA LEU A 103 16.41 -6.08 5.67
C LEU A 103 15.67 -7.24 4.98
N LEU A 104 16.38 -8.31 4.63
CA LEU A 104 15.76 -9.49 4.02
C LEU A 104 14.77 -10.17 4.97
N ILE A 105 15.14 -10.30 6.24
CA ILE A 105 14.24 -10.84 7.29
C ILE A 105 13.00 -9.96 7.43
N ALA A 106 13.18 -8.64 7.48
CA ALA A 106 12.06 -7.70 7.55
C ALA A 106 11.16 -7.76 6.30
N ALA A 107 11.76 -7.84 5.10
CA ALA A 107 11.05 -7.98 3.83
C ALA A 107 10.19 -9.25 3.79
N LEU A 108 10.76 -10.40 4.17
CA LEU A 108 10.02 -11.66 4.25
C LEU A 108 8.87 -11.58 5.25
N GLY A 109 9.10 -10.98 6.41
CA GLY A 109 8.04 -10.74 7.39
C GLY A 109 6.91 -9.88 6.86
N CYS A 110 7.23 -8.77 6.18
CA CYS A 110 6.25 -7.89 5.55
C CYS A 110 5.47 -8.61 4.43
N LEU A 111 6.14 -9.42 3.60
CA LEU A 111 5.50 -10.23 2.57
C LEU A 111 4.51 -11.24 3.16
N LEU A 112 4.91 -11.97 4.19
CA LEU A 112 4.04 -12.97 4.85
C LEU A 112 2.79 -12.33 5.43
N LEU A 113 2.93 -11.18 6.10
CA LEU A 113 1.79 -10.41 6.63
C LEU A 113 0.91 -9.86 5.50
N GLY A 114 1.54 -9.34 4.44
CA GLY A 114 0.84 -8.72 3.32
C GLY A 114 0.04 -9.71 2.46
N MET A 115 0.43 -10.98 2.39
CA MET A 115 -0.30 -11.99 1.63
C MET A 115 -1.70 -12.26 2.18
N ALA A 116 -1.87 -12.19 3.50
CA ALA A 116 -3.11 -12.59 4.18
C ALA A 116 -4.09 -11.44 4.42
N LEU A 117 -3.65 -10.19 4.25
CA LEU A 117 -4.38 -9.01 4.69
C LEU A 117 -4.52 -7.97 3.58
N PRO A 118 -5.58 -7.14 3.59
CA PRO A 118 -5.64 -5.94 2.76
C PRO A 118 -4.43 -5.03 3.03
N THR A 119 -3.95 -4.33 1.99
CA THR A 119 -2.70 -3.56 2.02
C THR A 119 -2.58 -2.62 3.22
N VAL A 120 -3.63 -1.86 3.54
CA VAL A 120 -3.63 -0.91 4.67
C VAL A 120 -3.43 -1.64 5.99
N ALA A 121 -4.15 -2.74 6.20
CA ALA A 121 -4.06 -3.55 7.41
C ALA A 121 -2.69 -4.20 7.56
N ALA A 122 -2.17 -4.77 6.47
CA ALA A 122 -0.83 -5.36 6.41
C ALA A 122 0.24 -4.34 6.77
N TYR A 123 0.16 -3.13 6.20
CA TYR A 123 1.08 -2.04 6.49
C TYR A 123 1.06 -1.64 7.97
N LEU A 124 -0.12 -1.43 8.56
CA LEU A 124 -0.24 -1.02 9.97
C LEU A 124 0.39 -2.03 10.93
N ILE A 125 0.17 -3.34 10.69
CA ILE A 125 0.78 -4.38 11.51
C ILE A 125 2.30 -4.44 11.26
N ALA A 126 2.72 -4.41 10.00
CA ALA A 126 4.13 -4.49 9.65
C ALA A 126 4.94 -3.31 10.20
N VAL A 127 4.40 -2.09 10.16
CA VAL A 127 5.04 -0.91 10.77
C VAL A 127 5.21 -1.11 12.27
N THR A 128 4.18 -1.61 12.96
CA THR A 128 4.25 -1.85 14.41
C THR A 128 5.31 -2.88 14.78
N LEU A 129 5.52 -3.89 13.92
CA LEU A 129 6.48 -4.96 14.17
C LEU A 129 7.91 -4.61 13.76
N PHE A 130 8.09 -3.97 12.61
CA PHE A 130 9.39 -3.87 11.96
C PHE A 130 10.00 -2.47 11.97
N ALA A 131 9.18 -1.39 12.11
CA ALA A 131 9.69 -0.03 11.94
C ALA A 131 10.77 0.33 12.95
N SER A 132 10.56 0.02 14.23
CA SER A 132 11.55 0.31 15.29
C SER A 132 12.85 -0.47 15.08
N ALA A 133 12.75 -1.69 14.58
CA ALA A 133 13.91 -2.53 14.29
C ALA A 133 14.76 -1.97 13.14
N ILE A 134 14.11 -1.59 12.04
CA ILE A 134 14.78 -1.04 10.85
C ILE A 134 15.38 0.33 11.16
N GLN A 135 14.66 1.19 11.89
CA GLN A 135 15.18 2.50 12.32
C GLN A 135 16.36 2.37 13.28
N GLY A 136 16.36 1.34 14.12
CA GLY A 136 17.49 1.01 15.00
C GLY A 136 18.80 0.69 14.25
N LEU A 137 18.72 0.33 12.97
CA LEU A 137 19.88 0.15 12.07
C LEU A 137 20.39 1.47 11.45
N GLY A 138 19.85 2.63 11.90
CA GLY A 138 20.25 3.95 11.41
C GLY A 138 19.50 4.41 10.13
N ILE A 139 18.42 3.71 9.75
CA ILE A 139 17.63 4.05 8.57
C ILE A 139 16.57 5.09 8.94
N SER A 140 16.37 6.11 8.10
CA SER A 140 15.39 7.17 8.35
C SER A 140 13.96 6.64 8.43
N ALA A 141 13.08 7.39 9.11
CA ALA A 141 11.69 7.02 9.25
C ALA A 141 10.95 6.96 7.91
N LEU A 142 11.26 7.86 6.96
CA LEU A 142 10.64 7.87 5.64
C LEU A 142 11.02 6.63 4.85
N VAL A 143 12.32 6.33 4.76
CA VAL A 143 12.83 5.14 4.05
C VAL A 143 12.27 3.86 4.66
N THR A 144 12.25 3.75 6.00
CA THR A 144 11.69 2.61 6.72
C THR A 144 10.21 2.39 6.36
N ASN A 145 9.41 3.44 6.42
CA ASN A 145 7.97 3.34 6.12
C ASN A 145 7.73 3.00 4.65
N MET A 146 8.50 3.56 3.72
CA MET A 146 8.42 3.24 2.30
C MET A 146 8.84 1.80 2.02
N PHE A 147 9.88 1.29 2.68
CA PHE A 147 10.30 -0.09 2.59
C PHE A 147 9.18 -1.06 3.00
N ILE A 148 8.60 -0.85 4.17
CA ILE A 148 7.52 -1.68 4.71
C ILE A 148 6.28 -1.60 3.82
N PHE A 149 5.88 -0.39 3.43
CA PHE A 149 4.73 -0.16 2.58
C PHE A 149 4.86 -0.88 1.23
N TYR A 150 6.02 -0.77 0.61
CA TYR A 150 6.29 -1.36 -0.69
C TYR A 150 6.16 -2.89 -0.66
N PHE A 151 6.72 -3.56 0.34
CA PHE A 151 6.56 -5.00 0.51
C PHE A 151 5.12 -5.39 0.82
N GLY A 152 4.38 -4.58 1.57
CA GLY A 152 2.94 -4.78 1.80
C GLY A 152 2.11 -4.72 0.51
N VAL A 153 2.46 -3.83 -0.44
CA VAL A 153 1.81 -3.73 -1.75
C VAL A 153 2.18 -4.92 -2.65
N VAL A 154 3.47 -5.23 -2.76
CA VAL A 154 3.96 -6.31 -3.64
C VAL A 154 3.48 -7.68 -3.17
N ALA A 155 3.22 -7.86 -1.89
CA ALA A 155 2.64 -9.08 -1.35
C ALA A 155 1.29 -9.46 -2.01
N GLN A 156 0.51 -8.48 -2.48
CA GLN A 156 -0.79 -8.71 -3.14
C GLN A 156 -0.68 -9.42 -4.49
N ILE A 157 0.50 -9.43 -5.09
CA ILE A 157 0.80 -10.12 -6.37
C ILE A 157 1.76 -11.30 -6.18
N THR A 158 2.12 -11.60 -4.93
CA THR A 158 3.10 -12.66 -4.60
C THR A 158 2.40 -13.98 -4.30
N PRO A 159 2.73 -15.10 -5.00
CA PRO A 159 2.24 -16.42 -4.65
C PRO A 159 2.62 -16.80 -3.20
N PRO A 160 1.77 -17.58 -2.49
CA PRO A 160 0.65 -18.38 -3.00
C PRO A 160 -0.71 -17.66 -3.02
N VAL A 161 -0.88 -16.50 -2.36
CA VAL A 161 -2.20 -15.91 -2.14
C VAL A 161 -2.60 -14.97 -3.28
N CYS A 162 -1.74 -14.11 -3.76
CA CYS A 162 -1.86 -13.22 -4.94
C CYS A 162 -3.27 -12.62 -5.14
N LEU A 163 -3.89 -12.03 -4.13
CA LEU A 163 -5.29 -11.58 -4.16
C LEU A 163 -5.61 -10.67 -5.37
N ALA A 164 -4.71 -9.72 -5.68
CA ALA A 164 -4.90 -8.82 -6.82
C ALA A 164 -4.87 -9.56 -8.14
N SER A 165 -3.93 -10.51 -8.30
CA SER A 165 -3.80 -11.30 -9.52
C SER A 165 -4.96 -12.26 -9.71
N PHE A 166 -5.48 -12.84 -8.62
CA PHE A 166 -6.64 -13.76 -8.67
C PHE A 166 -7.92 -13.01 -9.02
N THR A 167 -8.10 -11.81 -8.47
CA THR A 167 -9.21 -10.93 -8.84
C THR A 167 -9.15 -10.55 -10.32
N ALA A 168 -7.98 -10.17 -10.83
CA ALA A 168 -7.79 -9.86 -12.24
C ALA A 168 -8.06 -11.08 -13.14
N ALA A 169 -7.62 -12.27 -12.74
CA ALA A 169 -7.89 -13.50 -13.45
C ALA A 169 -9.40 -13.81 -13.52
N GLY A 170 -10.13 -13.58 -12.42
CA GLY A 170 -11.59 -13.74 -12.40
C GLY A 170 -12.30 -12.81 -13.38
N ILE A 171 -11.88 -11.57 -13.49
CA ILE A 171 -12.42 -10.60 -14.44
C ILE A 171 -12.11 -11.00 -15.90
N ALA A 172 -10.91 -11.52 -16.14
CA ALA A 172 -10.44 -11.93 -17.47
C ALA A 172 -10.92 -13.32 -17.90
N GLY A 173 -11.57 -14.10 -17.03
CA GLY A 173 -11.90 -15.50 -17.28
C GLY A 173 -10.68 -16.41 -17.42
N ALA A 174 -9.54 -16.03 -16.83
CA ALA A 174 -8.26 -16.73 -16.94
C ALA A 174 -7.98 -17.62 -15.72
N SER A 175 -6.99 -18.54 -15.84
CA SER A 175 -6.55 -19.36 -14.71
C SER A 175 -5.86 -18.51 -13.65
N ALA A 176 -6.42 -18.46 -12.43
CA ALA A 176 -5.91 -17.69 -11.31
C ALA A 176 -4.44 -18.00 -10.99
N TRP A 177 -4.09 -19.28 -10.90
CA TRP A 177 -2.73 -19.74 -10.62
C TRP A 177 -1.70 -19.30 -11.65
N LYS A 178 -2.01 -19.50 -12.94
CA LYS A 178 -1.13 -19.06 -14.03
C LYS A 178 -0.97 -17.56 -14.06
N THR A 179 -2.05 -16.81 -13.82
CA THR A 179 -2.03 -15.34 -13.75
C THR A 179 -1.18 -14.86 -12.59
N GLY A 180 -1.29 -15.47 -11.40
CA GLY A 180 -0.48 -15.16 -10.23
C GLY A 180 1.01 -15.30 -10.48
N TRP A 181 1.45 -16.44 -11.01
CA TRP A 181 2.86 -16.66 -11.34
C TRP A 181 3.38 -15.72 -12.42
N LYS A 182 2.54 -15.42 -13.42
CA LYS A 182 2.90 -14.46 -14.47
C LYS A 182 3.06 -13.04 -13.92
N ALA A 183 2.14 -12.60 -13.06
CA ALA A 183 2.23 -11.32 -12.39
C ALA A 183 3.49 -11.22 -11.52
N PHE A 184 3.79 -12.24 -10.74
CA PHE A 184 5.00 -12.33 -9.94
C PHE A 184 6.28 -12.23 -10.81
N SER A 185 6.34 -12.97 -11.92
CA SER A 185 7.48 -12.90 -12.84
C SER A 185 7.72 -11.50 -13.39
N PHE A 186 6.66 -10.76 -13.74
CA PHE A 186 6.79 -9.39 -14.22
C PHE A 186 7.20 -8.42 -13.11
N ALA A 187 6.80 -8.70 -11.88
CA ALA A 187 7.07 -7.85 -10.73
C ALA A 187 8.40 -8.17 -10.02
N ILE A 188 9.20 -9.12 -10.51
CA ILE A 188 10.41 -9.55 -9.80
C ILE A 188 11.39 -8.40 -9.54
N THR A 189 11.50 -7.46 -10.47
CA THR A 189 12.32 -6.26 -10.32
C THR A 189 11.79 -5.33 -9.23
N ALA A 190 10.49 -5.34 -8.97
CA ALA A 190 9.87 -4.54 -7.91
C ALA A 190 10.35 -4.94 -6.51
N PHE A 191 10.80 -6.19 -6.32
CA PHE A 191 11.35 -6.62 -5.03
C PHE A 191 12.72 -6.02 -4.71
N ILE A 192 13.44 -5.50 -5.71
CA ILE A 192 14.75 -4.87 -5.56
C ILE A 192 14.60 -3.40 -5.15
N VAL A 193 13.54 -2.73 -5.62
CA VAL A 193 13.32 -1.29 -5.42
C VAL A 193 13.35 -0.85 -3.96
N PRO A 194 12.70 -1.54 -2.98
CA PRO A 194 12.77 -1.13 -1.58
C PRO A 194 14.18 -1.17 -0.99
N PHE A 195 15.02 -2.11 -1.43
CA PHE A 195 16.42 -2.12 -1.02
C PHE A 195 17.17 -0.92 -1.59
N ALA A 196 16.87 -0.52 -2.84
CA ALA A 196 17.45 0.69 -3.41
C ALA A 196 17.11 1.95 -2.60
N PHE A 197 15.92 2.05 -2.01
CA PHE A 197 15.55 3.15 -1.11
C PHE A 197 16.45 3.22 0.12
N VAL A 198 16.80 2.07 0.70
CA VAL A 198 17.65 1.99 1.88
C VAL A 198 19.10 2.37 1.56
N TYR A 199 19.64 1.86 0.45
CA TYR A 199 21.02 2.14 0.06
C TYR A 199 21.21 3.49 -0.62
N ARG A 200 20.14 4.07 -1.18
CA ARG A 200 20.14 5.40 -1.81
C ARG A 200 18.88 6.20 -1.43
N PRO A 201 18.84 6.80 -0.23
CA PRO A 201 17.69 7.60 0.23
C PRO A 201 17.35 8.77 -0.68
N ALA A 202 18.31 9.24 -1.48
CA ALA A 202 18.13 10.29 -2.47
C ALA A 202 17.05 9.97 -3.51
N ILE A 203 16.74 8.68 -3.76
CA ILE A 203 15.61 8.24 -4.61
C ILE A 203 14.26 8.68 -4.00
N LEU A 204 14.18 8.80 -2.68
CA LEU A 204 13.00 9.29 -1.95
C LEU A 204 13.09 10.79 -1.65
N LEU A 205 13.96 11.52 -2.34
CA LEU A 205 14.21 12.94 -2.13
C LEU A 205 14.78 13.27 -0.72
N GLU A 206 15.38 12.29 -0.05
CA GLU A 206 16.13 12.49 1.19
C GLU A 206 17.62 12.64 0.89
N GLY A 207 18.19 13.81 1.23
CA GLY A 207 19.60 14.12 1.02
C GLY A 207 19.84 15.51 0.48
N THR A 208 21.07 15.76 0.05
CA THR A 208 21.44 17.03 -0.59
C THR A 208 20.90 17.10 -2.02
N MET A 209 20.64 18.33 -2.51
CA MET A 209 20.16 18.54 -3.89
C MET A 209 21.05 17.87 -4.95
N VAL A 210 22.36 17.82 -4.70
CA VAL A 210 23.32 17.18 -5.61
C VAL A 210 23.12 15.66 -5.64
N GLU A 211 22.92 15.01 -4.49
CA GLU A 211 22.67 13.58 -4.40
C GLU A 211 21.36 13.19 -5.07
N ILE A 212 20.33 14.01 -4.90
CA ILE A 212 19.01 13.81 -5.52
C ILE A 212 19.14 13.90 -7.06
N ILE A 213 19.81 14.92 -7.58
CA ILE A 213 20.02 15.07 -9.03
C ILE A 213 20.79 13.87 -9.59
N ILE A 214 21.85 13.45 -8.92
CA ILE A 214 22.64 12.27 -9.33
C ILE A 214 21.78 11.01 -9.32
N ALA A 215 20.93 10.82 -8.31
CA ALA A 215 20.08 9.63 -8.20
C ALA A 215 19.03 9.51 -9.33
N TYR A 216 18.62 10.63 -9.91
CA TYR A 216 17.64 10.65 -11.02
C TYR A 216 18.29 10.76 -12.42
N CYS A 217 19.59 11.06 -12.51
CA CYS A 217 20.33 11.14 -13.79
C CYS A 217 21.05 9.84 -14.16
N ILE A 218 21.17 8.89 -13.24
CA ILE A 218 21.78 7.57 -13.45
C ILE A 218 20.69 6.48 -13.40
#